data_246a0a5799e6cce0ae9faec4d5cdfc6a
#
_entry.id   246a0a5799e6cce0ae9faec4d5cdfc6a
#
_cell.length_a   1.000
_cell.length_b   1.000
_cell.length_c   1.000
_cell.angle_alpha   90.00
_cell.angle_beta   90.00
_cell.angle_gamma   90.00
#
_symmetry.space_group_name_H-M   'P 1'
#
loop_
_entity.id
_entity.type
_entity.pdbx_description
1 polymer ?
#
loop_
_entity_poly.entity_id
_entity_poly.type
_entity_poly.pdbx_seq_one_letter_code
_entity_poly.pdbx_strand_id
1 'polypeptide(L)'
;MMSGEKKELVFKKIGIAIAFSPRLEALIAEAAKMQVGLKSEMIFIHVGNKSEEDVKTINEYLEKYNLLNNSKLIWQEGETVETILNICNEEQLDLLVAGALEKESLIKYIMGSVARKLSRKVKCSMLMLTEPKIESSPLKSIVVEGSNNPKTENTIAVAIEIAKAFKVKNVDVIQETDLNKAVLIRSDEFKENEVAKHKENLIEEEDKRLNYILSCNDCGDIKINIDRIEGKPGYIISKYAREHHADLLILNSPDRKLNLIDRVFPTDIEFALADLPCNLLLVNIKEDYTA
;
A
#
# COMPACT_ATOMS: atom_id res chain seq x y z
N MET A 1 10.14 -33.40 1.24
CA MET A 1 11.09 -32.29 1.32
C MET A 1 10.85 -31.41 0.10
N MET A 2 9.95 -30.46 0.20
CA MET A 2 9.79 -29.43 -0.86
C MET A 2 10.81 -28.34 -0.56
N SER A 3 11.75 -28.15 -1.48
CA SER A 3 12.74 -27.10 -1.43
C SER A 3 12.02 -25.76 -1.39
N GLY A 4 12.08 -25.07 -0.23
CA GLY A 4 11.57 -23.73 -0.13
C GLY A 4 12.37 -22.83 -1.08
N GLU A 5 11.82 -22.58 -2.25
CA GLU A 5 12.30 -21.49 -3.08
C GLU A 5 12.17 -20.20 -2.25
N LYS A 6 13.30 -19.52 -2.02
CA LYS A 6 13.31 -18.19 -1.44
C LYS A 6 12.37 -17.34 -2.30
N LYS A 7 11.20 -17.00 -1.78
CA LYS A 7 10.32 -15.99 -2.38
C LYS A 7 11.18 -14.74 -2.59
N GLU A 8 11.48 -14.42 -3.84
CA GLU A 8 12.32 -13.26 -4.17
C GLU A 8 11.60 -11.97 -3.78
N LEU A 9 12.39 -10.94 -3.44
CA LEU A 9 11.94 -9.58 -3.10
C LEU A 9 10.79 -9.12 -4.00
N VAL A 10 9.70 -8.71 -3.36
CA VAL A 10 8.42 -8.38 -4.01
C VAL A 10 8.49 -7.16 -4.91
N PHE A 11 9.43 -6.22 -4.66
CA PHE A 11 9.57 -4.99 -5.43
C PHE A 11 10.99 -4.86 -6.02
N LYS A 12 11.20 -5.37 -7.23
CA LYS A 12 12.48 -5.27 -7.94
C LYS A 12 12.64 -3.93 -8.66
N LYS A 13 11.56 -3.40 -9.23
CA LYS A 13 11.52 -2.12 -9.95
C LYS A 13 10.51 -1.18 -9.35
N ILE A 14 10.99 -0.04 -8.86
CA ILE A 14 10.17 0.97 -8.21
C ILE A 14 10.18 2.26 -9.03
N GLY A 15 8.99 2.70 -9.45
CA GLY A 15 8.78 4.01 -10.08
C GLY A 15 8.47 5.07 -9.02
N ILE A 16 9.11 6.23 -9.12
CA ILE A 16 8.87 7.38 -8.25
C ILE A 16 8.28 8.51 -9.10
N ALA A 17 6.99 8.78 -8.94
CA ALA A 17 6.35 9.91 -9.60
C ALA A 17 6.76 11.22 -8.91
N ILE A 18 7.59 12.02 -9.56
CA ILE A 18 8.13 13.27 -9.03
C ILE A 18 7.48 14.49 -9.69
N ALA A 19 7.32 15.54 -8.91
CA ALA A 19 6.89 16.85 -9.38
C ALA A 19 7.75 17.95 -8.70
N PHE A 20 7.93 19.08 -9.37
CA PHE A 20 8.63 20.24 -8.80
C PHE A 20 7.77 20.86 -7.71
N SER A 21 8.04 20.49 -6.48
CA SER A 21 7.35 20.94 -5.28
C SER A 21 8.36 21.08 -4.13
N PRO A 22 8.04 21.79 -3.05
CA PRO A 22 8.92 21.85 -1.87
C PRO A 22 9.28 20.50 -1.25
N ARG A 23 8.57 19.43 -1.63
CA ARG A 23 8.79 18.08 -1.13
C ARG A 23 9.62 17.18 -2.06
N LEU A 24 10.07 17.69 -3.22
CA LEU A 24 10.82 16.90 -4.20
C LEU A 24 12.07 16.26 -3.59
N GLU A 25 12.87 17.03 -2.88
CA GLU A 25 14.09 16.52 -2.23
C GLU A 25 13.76 15.42 -1.20
N ALA A 26 12.75 15.65 -0.37
CA ALA A 26 12.34 14.67 0.64
C ALA A 26 11.83 13.36 0.00
N LEU A 27 11.11 13.44 -1.11
CA LEU A 27 10.65 12.27 -1.85
C LEU A 27 11.82 11.48 -2.45
N ILE A 28 12.85 12.15 -2.97
CA ILE A 28 14.06 11.52 -3.47
C ILE A 28 14.86 10.88 -2.31
N ALA A 29 14.93 11.53 -1.15
CA ALA A 29 15.57 10.97 0.04
C ALA A 29 14.87 9.68 0.53
N GLU A 30 13.54 9.65 0.52
CA GLU A 30 12.77 8.42 0.84
C GLU A 30 13.01 7.31 -0.21
N ALA A 31 13.08 7.67 -1.49
CA ALA A 31 13.42 6.71 -2.55
C ALA A 31 14.80 6.07 -2.34
N ALA A 32 15.79 6.82 -1.91
CA ALA A 32 17.12 6.29 -1.59
C ALA A 32 17.08 5.25 -0.45
N LYS A 33 16.27 5.47 0.56
CA LYS A 33 16.09 4.49 1.66
C LYS A 33 15.40 3.22 1.16
N MET A 34 14.38 3.38 0.30
CA MET A 34 13.73 2.23 -0.33
C MET A 34 14.71 1.43 -1.17
N GLN A 35 15.57 2.09 -1.96
CA GLN A 35 16.59 1.42 -2.75
C GLN A 35 17.50 0.55 -1.88
N VAL A 36 18.00 1.10 -0.79
CA VAL A 36 18.89 0.37 0.14
C VAL A 36 18.15 -0.77 0.84
N GLY A 37 16.95 -0.51 1.37
CA GLY A 37 16.17 -1.49 2.12
C GLY A 37 15.67 -2.64 1.26
N LEU A 38 15.13 -2.33 0.09
CA LEU A 38 14.51 -3.29 -0.82
C LEU A 38 15.46 -3.78 -1.92
N LYS A 39 16.64 -3.18 -2.06
CA LYS A 39 17.64 -3.50 -3.13
C LYS A 39 17.04 -3.39 -4.55
N SER A 40 16.19 -2.40 -4.75
CA SER A 40 15.40 -2.23 -5.97
C SER A 40 16.09 -1.31 -6.97
N GLU A 41 15.76 -1.52 -8.25
CA GLU A 41 16.04 -0.54 -9.31
C GLU A 41 15.06 0.63 -9.19
N MET A 42 15.56 1.88 -9.26
CA MET A 42 14.74 3.08 -9.09
C MET A 42 14.53 3.78 -10.43
N ILE A 43 13.29 4.13 -10.73
CA ILE A 43 12.91 4.85 -11.96
C ILE A 43 12.16 6.11 -11.57
N PHE A 44 12.81 7.27 -11.70
CA PHE A 44 12.18 8.57 -11.46
C PHE A 44 11.39 8.99 -12.67
N ILE A 45 10.13 9.36 -12.48
CA ILE A 45 9.18 9.68 -13.54
C ILE A 45 8.69 11.11 -13.34
N HIS A 46 9.00 11.99 -14.31
CA HIS A 46 8.44 13.33 -14.39
C HIS A 46 7.60 13.49 -15.66
N VAL A 47 6.41 14.05 -15.52
CA VAL A 47 5.52 14.37 -16.65
C VAL A 47 5.34 15.89 -16.73
N GLY A 48 5.87 16.48 -17.78
CA GLY A 48 5.83 17.92 -18.02
C GLY A 48 6.88 18.39 -19.02
N ASN A 49 6.90 19.70 -19.29
CA ASN A 49 7.89 20.31 -20.14
C ASN A 49 9.28 20.18 -19.53
N LYS A 50 10.28 19.86 -20.36
CA LYS A 50 11.66 19.69 -19.93
C LYS A 50 12.40 21.00 -19.97
N SER A 51 12.98 21.44 -18.84
CA SER A 51 13.93 22.53 -18.78
C SER A 51 15.31 22.05 -18.33
N GLU A 52 16.38 22.72 -18.74
CA GLU A 52 17.74 22.39 -18.31
C GLU A 52 17.94 22.60 -16.82
N GLU A 53 17.32 23.63 -16.24
CA GLU A 53 17.38 23.97 -14.82
C GLU A 53 16.72 22.88 -13.98
N ASP A 54 15.56 22.39 -14.40
CA ASP A 54 14.84 21.32 -13.71
C ASP A 54 15.61 20.00 -13.74
N VAL A 55 16.17 19.64 -14.89
CA VAL A 55 17.01 18.44 -15.04
C VAL A 55 18.23 18.54 -14.12
N LYS A 56 18.87 19.70 -14.06
CA LYS A 56 20.01 19.94 -13.18
C LYS A 56 19.63 19.77 -11.72
N THR A 57 18.50 20.34 -11.30
CA THR A 57 18.00 20.24 -9.93
C THR A 57 17.75 18.77 -9.52
N ILE A 58 17.09 17.98 -10.38
CA ILE A 58 16.87 16.55 -10.10
C ILE A 58 18.21 15.83 -9.99
N ASN A 59 19.14 16.03 -10.92
CA ASN A 59 20.43 15.36 -10.91
C ASN A 59 21.25 15.71 -9.66
N GLU A 60 21.23 16.95 -9.18
CA GLU A 60 21.87 17.36 -7.93
C GLU A 60 21.31 16.59 -6.73
N TYR A 61 19.98 16.40 -6.66
CA TYR A 61 19.39 15.57 -5.61
C TYR A 61 19.72 14.08 -5.77
N LEU A 62 19.69 13.55 -7.00
CA LEU A 62 20.06 12.14 -7.25
C LEU A 62 21.53 11.87 -6.86
N GLU A 63 22.43 12.82 -7.14
CA GLU A 63 23.83 12.75 -6.73
C GLU A 63 23.97 12.81 -5.22
N LYS A 64 23.30 13.77 -4.57
CA LYS A 64 23.30 13.96 -3.11
C LYS A 64 22.92 12.68 -2.35
N TYR A 65 21.98 11.92 -2.88
CA TYR A 65 21.47 10.68 -2.27
C TYR A 65 22.06 9.39 -2.87
N ASN A 66 23.15 9.50 -3.66
CA ASN A 66 23.84 8.36 -4.30
C ASN A 66 22.94 7.53 -5.24
N LEU A 67 21.96 8.15 -5.86
CA LEU A 67 21.02 7.50 -6.79
C LEU A 67 21.42 7.65 -8.25
N LEU A 68 22.26 8.63 -8.60
CA LEU A 68 22.53 9.03 -9.98
C LEU A 68 22.98 7.87 -10.90
N ASN A 69 23.85 6.99 -10.37
CA ASN A 69 24.40 5.87 -11.14
C ASN A 69 23.55 4.59 -11.09
N ASN A 70 22.55 4.54 -10.21
CA ASN A 70 21.75 3.35 -9.91
C ASN A 70 20.25 3.58 -10.13
N SER A 71 19.91 4.62 -10.89
CA SER A 71 18.52 4.92 -11.22
C SER A 71 18.38 5.42 -12.65
N LYS A 72 17.16 5.39 -13.15
CA LYS A 72 16.78 5.92 -14.46
C LYS A 72 15.86 7.14 -14.25
N LEU A 73 16.07 8.21 -14.97
CA LEU A 73 15.16 9.34 -15.04
C LEU A 73 14.40 9.31 -16.37
N ILE A 74 13.09 9.18 -16.30
CA ILE A 74 12.18 9.28 -17.44
C ILE A 74 11.46 10.61 -17.35
N TRP A 75 11.63 11.42 -18.42
CA TRP A 75 10.97 12.69 -18.57
C TRP A 75 10.13 12.67 -19.83
N GLN A 76 8.81 12.85 -19.69
CA GLN A 76 7.89 12.74 -20.80
C GLN A 76 6.80 13.81 -20.73
N GLU A 77 6.43 14.38 -21.86
CA GLU A 77 5.28 15.27 -21.97
C GLU A 77 3.99 14.46 -22.20
N GLY A 78 2.86 15.00 -21.77
CA GLY A 78 1.57 14.37 -22.00
C GLY A 78 0.56 14.55 -20.86
N GLU A 79 -0.54 13.84 -20.91
CA GLU A 79 -1.51 13.77 -19.82
C GLU A 79 -0.92 12.94 -18.69
N THR A 80 -0.84 13.54 -17.50
CA THR A 80 -0.04 13.02 -16.38
C THR A 80 -0.40 11.58 -16.02
N VAL A 81 -1.69 11.25 -15.89
CA VAL A 81 -2.11 9.91 -15.47
C VAL A 81 -1.82 8.87 -16.54
N GLU A 82 -2.15 9.16 -17.78
CA GLU A 82 -1.96 8.23 -18.92
C GLU A 82 -0.46 7.98 -19.15
N THR A 83 0.34 9.05 -19.11
CA THR A 83 1.79 8.95 -19.28
C THR A 83 2.43 8.08 -18.19
N ILE A 84 2.09 8.33 -16.91
CA ILE A 84 2.61 7.51 -15.80
C ILE A 84 2.18 6.04 -15.95
N LEU A 85 0.91 5.77 -16.31
CA LEU A 85 0.42 4.40 -16.48
C LEU A 85 1.15 3.67 -17.63
N ASN A 86 1.42 4.37 -18.73
CA ASN A 86 2.19 3.80 -19.84
C ASN A 86 3.61 3.45 -19.40
N ILE A 87 4.31 4.37 -18.72
CA ILE A 87 5.65 4.12 -18.19
C ILE A 87 5.64 2.94 -17.19
N CYS A 88 4.64 2.85 -16.29
CA CYS A 88 4.53 1.72 -15.39
C CYS A 88 4.43 0.37 -16.13
N ASN A 89 3.69 0.34 -17.25
CA ASN A 89 3.56 -0.87 -18.06
C ASN A 89 4.83 -1.16 -18.88
N GLU A 90 5.42 -0.16 -19.54
CA GLU A 90 6.62 -0.29 -20.36
C GLU A 90 7.83 -0.73 -19.54
N GLU A 91 8.04 -0.11 -18.40
CA GLU A 91 9.15 -0.44 -17.49
C GLU A 91 8.85 -1.67 -16.61
N GLN A 92 7.64 -2.21 -16.67
CA GLN A 92 7.23 -3.38 -15.86
C GLN A 92 7.38 -3.13 -14.35
N LEU A 93 6.98 -1.94 -13.86
CA LEU A 93 7.12 -1.58 -12.44
C LEU A 93 6.36 -2.56 -11.54
N ASP A 94 6.94 -2.85 -10.37
CA ASP A 94 6.33 -3.64 -9.30
C ASP A 94 5.64 -2.72 -8.28
N LEU A 95 6.18 -1.51 -8.10
CA LEU A 95 5.67 -0.49 -7.19
C LEU A 95 5.74 0.89 -7.84
N LEU A 96 4.66 1.66 -7.74
CA LEU A 96 4.64 3.08 -8.03
C LEU A 96 4.56 3.87 -6.71
N VAL A 97 5.48 4.80 -6.50
CA VAL A 97 5.49 5.69 -5.33
C VAL A 97 5.08 7.09 -5.74
N ALA A 98 4.21 7.72 -4.95
CA ALA A 98 3.80 9.11 -5.14
C ALA A 98 3.64 9.82 -3.79
N GLY A 99 3.84 11.13 -3.77
CA GLY A 99 3.55 11.97 -2.60
C GLY A 99 2.05 12.26 -2.47
N ALA A 100 1.53 12.27 -1.25
CA ALA A 100 0.20 12.78 -0.94
C ALA A 100 0.18 14.32 -0.90
N LEU A 101 -1.01 14.90 -1.06
CA LEU A 101 -1.22 16.33 -0.89
C LEU A 101 -1.53 16.66 0.57
N GLU A 102 -0.92 17.71 1.09
CA GLU A 102 -1.28 18.28 2.38
C GLU A 102 -2.47 19.22 2.23
N LYS A 103 -3.43 19.10 3.13
CA LYS A 103 -4.56 20.02 3.19
C LYS A 103 -4.21 21.14 4.16
N GLU A 104 -3.95 22.33 3.64
CA GLU A 104 -3.43 23.52 4.38
C GLU A 104 -4.18 23.87 5.67
N SER A 105 -5.46 23.48 5.81
CA SER A 105 -6.29 23.94 6.93
C SER A 105 -6.37 22.99 8.14
N LEU A 106 -5.88 21.72 8.08
CA LEU A 106 -6.21 20.73 9.13
C LEU A 106 -5.08 19.71 9.44
N ILE A 107 -3.85 19.86 8.96
CA ILE A 107 -2.78 18.84 9.10
C ILE A 107 -3.31 17.44 8.69
N LYS A 108 -3.99 17.38 7.56
CA LYS A 108 -4.54 16.14 7.00
C LYS A 108 -3.93 15.89 5.64
N TYR A 109 -3.58 14.64 5.39
CA TYR A 109 -3.07 14.22 4.10
C TYR A 109 -4.21 13.60 3.30
N ILE A 110 -4.34 14.02 2.06
CA ILE A 110 -5.35 13.50 1.13
C ILE A 110 -4.69 13.00 -0.14
N MET A 111 -5.30 11.99 -0.72
CA MET A 111 -4.90 11.54 -2.04
C MET A 111 -5.39 12.55 -3.10
N GLY A 112 -4.45 13.19 -3.79
CA GLY A 112 -4.76 14.11 -4.89
C GLY A 112 -5.47 13.43 -6.06
N SER A 113 -6.06 14.21 -6.95
CA SER A 113 -6.84 13.69 -8.09
C SER A 113 -6.05 12.76 -9.02
N VAL A 114 -4.78 13.06 -9.28
CA VAL A 114 -3.85 12.23 -10.07
C VAL A 114 -3.60 10.91 -9.36
N ALA A 115 -3.18 10.94 -8.10
CA ALA A 115 -2.90 9.75 -7.32
C ALA A 115 -4.14 8.83 -7.17
N ARG A 116 -5.33 9.42 -6.98
CA ARG A 116 -6.60 8.68 -6.92
C ARG A 116 -6.95 7.99 -8.25
N LYS A 117 -6.68 8.62 -9.39
CA LYS A 117 -6.85 7.99 -10.70
C LYS A 117 -5.83 6.87 -10.92
N LEU A 118 -4.57 7.09 -10.50
CA LEU A 118 -3.51 6.08 -10.59
C LEU A 118 -3.84 4.86 -9.74
N SER A 119 -4.26 5.03 -8.47
CA SER A 119 -4.56 3.92 -7.55
C SER A 119 -5.64 2.97 -8.07
N ARG A 120 -6.55 3.45 -8.93
CA ARG A 120 -7.61 2.65 -9.56
C ARG A 120 -7.17 1.97 -10.86
N LYS A 121 -6.11 2.47 -11.53
CA LYS A 121 -5.75 2.04 -12.89
C LYS A 121 -4.39 1.34 -12.98
N VAL A 122 -3.47 1.63 -12.06
CA VAL A 122 -2.13 1.07 -12.08
C VAL A 122 -2.16 -0.44 -11.88
N LYS A 123 -1.31 -1.18 -12.64
CA LYS A 123 -1.25 -2.65 -12.56
C LYS A 123 -0.23 -3.19 -11.56
N CYS A 124 0.57 -2.34 -10.96
CA CYS A 124 1.49 -2.66 -9.88
C CYS A 124 0.94 -2.17 -8.54
N SER A 125 1.66 -2.48 -7.47
CA SER A 125 1.39 -1.90 -6.16
C SER A 125 1.59 -0.39 -6.17
N MET A 126 0.97 0.34 -5.22
CA MET A 126 1.11 1.79 -5.13
C MET A 126 1.33 2.24 -3.70
N LEU A 127 2.41 2.98 -3.46
CA LEU A 127 2.72 3.59 -2.16
C LEU A 127 2.46 5.10 -2.21
N MET A 128 1.67 5.58 -1.27
CA MET A 128 1.45 7.00 -1.01
C MET A 128 2.25 7.42 0.21
N LEU A 129 3.19 8.35 0.01
CA LEU A 129 3.94 8.97 1.11
C LEU A 129 3.22 10.23 1.59
N THR A 130 2.77 10.25 2.83
CA THR A 130 2.03 11.38 3.41
C THR A 130 2.95 12.54 3.75
N GLU A 131 4.05 12.26 4.42
CA GLU A 131 4.99 13.26 4.89
C GLU A 131 6.44 12.81 4.62
N PRO A 132 6.90 12.82 3.35
CA PRO A 132 8.29 12.47 3.06
C PRO A 132 9.23 13.46 3.76
N LYS A 133 10.30 12.94 4.37
CA LYS A 133 11.28 13.71 5.15
C LYS A 133 12.69 13.44 4.66
N ILE A 134 13.52 14.49 4.63
CA ILE A 134 14.95 14.37 4.33
C ILE A 134 15.62 13.46 5.38
N GLU A 135 15.38 13.77 6.65
CA GLU A 135 15.82 12.96 7.79
C GLU A 135 14.61 12.20 8.34
N SER A 136 14.31 11.04 7.79
CA SER A 136 13.16 10.28 8.27
C SER A 136 13.55 9.37 9.43
N SER A 137 12.60 9.20 10.34
CA SER A 137 12.67 8.15 11.37
C SER A 137 12.59 6.76 10.74
N PRO A 138 13.21 5.73 11.33
CA PRO A 138 13.04 4.38 10.87
C PRO A 138 11.56 3.95 10.95
N LEU A 139 11.12 3.12 10.02
CA LEU A 139 9.81 2.48 10.06
C LEU A 139 9.71 1.59 11.30
N LYS A 140 8.71 1.78 12.17
CA LYS A 140 8.58 1.08 13.45
C LYS A 140 7.33 0.23 13.57
N SER A 141 6.24 0.66 12.94
CA SER A 141 4.93 0.05 13.07
C SER A 141 4.24 -0.09 11.73
N ILE A 142 3.75 -1.28 11.44
CA ILE A 142 2.98 -1.62 10.24
C ILE A 142 1.62 -2.15 10.67
N VAL A 143 0.56 -1.58 10.09
CA VAL A 143 -0.79 -2.13 10.16
C VAL A 143 -1.13 -2.72 8.80
N VAL A 144 -1.63 -3.95 8.76
CA VAL A 144 -1.98 -4.64 7.52
C VAL A 144 -3.40 -5.20 7.57
N GLU A 145 -4.10 -5.11 6.45
CA GLU A 145 -5.44 -5.66 6.28
C GLU A 145 -5.41 -7.19 6.30
N GLY A 146 -6.18 -7.79 7.23
CA GLY A 146 -6.36 -9.23 7.40
C GLY A 146 -7.74 -9.73 6.94
N SER A 147 -8.47 -8.96 6.13
CA SER A 147 -9.83 -9.28 5.67
C SER A 147 -9.90 -10.61 4.90
N ASN A 148 -11.12 -11.19 4.83
CA ASN A 148 -11.37 -12.39 4.03
C ASN A 148 -11.45 -12.05 2.54
N ASN A 149 -10.29 -11.72 1.95
CA ASN A 149 -10.12 -11.39 0.54
C ASN A 149 -9.03 -12.30 -0.06
N PRO A 150 -9.18 -12.79 -1.30
CA PRO A 150 -8.15 -13.61 -1.95
C PRO A 150 -6.77 -12.95 -2.03
N LYS A 151 -6.71 -11.62 -2.06
CA LYS A 151 -5.46 -10.85 -2.12
C LYS A 151 -4.73 -10.78 -0.78
N THR A 152 -5.40 -11.05 0.34
CA THR A 152 -4.86 -10.85 1.70
C THR A 152 -3.60 -11.67 1.96
N GLU A 153 -3.48 -12.86 1.39
CA GLU A 153 -2.28 -13.68 1.50
C GLU A 153 -1.05 -12.94 0.96
N ASN A 154 -1.16 -12.37 -0.24
CA ASN A 154 -0.09 -11.58 -0.83
C ASN A 154 0.17 -10.29 -0.06
N THR A 155 -0.88 -9.64 0.44
CA THR A 155 -0.78 -8.40 1.22
C THR A 155 -0.03 -8.61 2.53
N ILE A 156 -0.31 -9.70 3.24
CA ILE A 156 0.43 -10.09 4.45
C ILE A 156 1.87 -10.48 4.12
N ALA A 157 2.12 -11.23 3.04
CA ALA A 157 3.48 -11.57 2.62
C ALA A 157 4.32 -10.32 2.33
N VAL A 158 3.75 -9.34 1.62
CA VAL A 158 4.39 -8.03 1.38
C VAL A 158 4.69 -7.30 2.68
N ALA A 159 3.75 -7.29 3.63
CA ALA A 159 3.95 -6.64 4.92
C ALA A 159 5.14 -7.25 5.69
N ILE A 160 5.25 -8.58 5.70
CA ILE A 160 6.34 -9.30 6.34
C ILE A 160 7.69 -9.00 5.66
N GLU A 161 7.73 -9.00 4.32
CA GLU A 161 8.95 -8.69 3.58
C GLU A 161 9.42 -7.23 3.79
N ILE A 162 8.49 -6.27 3.82
CA ILE A 162 8.80 -4.88 4.17
C ILE A 162 9.30 -4.80 5.62
N ALA A 163 8.65 -5.49 6.56
CA ALA A 163 9.06 -5.51 7.94
C ALA A 163 10.49 -6.07 8.11
N LYS A 164 10.85 -7.13 7.38
CA LYS A 164 12.22 -7.66 7.36
C LYS A 164 13.21 -6.66 6.77
N ALA A 165 12.90 -6.08 5.60
CA ALA A 165 13.77 -5.16 4.89
C ALA A 165 14.11 -3.92 5.72
N PHE A 166 13.13 -3.39 6.46
CA PHE A 166 13.29 -2.19 7.29
C PHE A 166 13.46 -2.49 8.79
N LYS A 167 13.62 -3.77 9.17
CA LYS A 167 13.84 -4.23 10.55
C LYS A 167 12.72 -3.82 11.51
N VAL A 168 11.50 -3.78 11.02
CA VAL A 168 10.30 -3.54 11.83
C VAL A 168 10.04 -4.75 12.73
N LYS A 169 9.74 -4.51 14.00
CA LYS A 169 9.55 -5.57 14.98
C LYS A 169 8.09 -5.91 15.23
N ASN A 170 7.17 -5.00 14.93
CA ASN A 170 5.75 -5.18 15.19
C ASN A 170 4.92 -4.99 13.92
N VAL A 171 4.09 -5.96 13.61
CA VAL A 171 3.10 -5.92 12.53
C VAL A 171 1.75 -6.28 13.10
N ASP A 172 0.78 -5.38 12.99
CA ASP A 172 -0.58 -5.59 13.44
C ASP A 172 -1.46 -5.99 12.24
N VAL A 173 -1.98 -7.21 12.27
CA VAL A 173 -2.90 -7.73 11.26
C VAL A 173 -4.32 -7.51 11.72
N ILE A 174 -5.07 -6.69 10.98
CA ILE A 174 -6.40 -6.25 11.41
C ILE A 174 -7.48 -6.95 10.58
N GLN A 175 -8.34 -7.68 11.28
CA GLN A 175 -9.56 -8.25 10.72
C GLN A 175 -10.72 -7.28 10.96
N GLU A 176 -11.25 -6.70 9.89
CA GLU A 176 -12.43 -5.84 9.94
C GLU A 176 -13.69 -6.70 9.83
N THR A 177 -14.60 -6.58 10.78
CA THR A 177 -15.87 -7.32 10.77
C THR A 177 -17.04 -6.35 10.70
N ASP A 178 -17.78 -6.36 9.58
CA ASP A 178 -19.07 -5.67 9.47
C ASP A 178 -20.20 -6.62 9.87
N LEU A 179 -20.46 -6.67 11.17
CA LEU A 179 -21.50 -7.56 11.72
C LEU A 179 -22.90 -7.21 11.21
N ASN A 180 -23.16 -5.95 10.88
CA ASN A 180 -24.46 -5.52 10.37
C ASN A 180 -24.74 -6.10 8.98
N LYS A 181 -23.73 -6.15 8.10
CA LYS A 181 -23.86 -6.85 6.80
C LYS A 181 -24.08 -8.35 6.95
N ALA A 182 -23.34 -9.00 7.83
CA ALA A 182 -23.47 -10.45 8.05
C ALA A 182 -24.85 -10.86 8.60
N VAL A 183 -25.45 -10.00 9.44
CA VAL A 183 -26.78 -10.20 10.02
C VAL A 183 -27.91 -9.86 9.03
N LEU A 184 -27.79 -8.77 8.28
CA LEU A 184 -28.85 -8.33 7.33
C LEU A 184 -29.04 -9.28 6.15
N ILE A 185 -28.02 -10.00 5.73
CA ILE A 185 -28.13 -10.95 4.58
C ILE A 185 -29.00 -12.16 4.92
N ARG A 186 -29.27 -12.44 6.21
CA ARG A 186 -29.97 -13.68 6.64
C ARG A 186 -31.03 -13.50 7.73
N SER A 187 -31.36 -12.26 8.13
CA SER A 187 -32.30 -12.01 9.23
C SER A 187 -33.74 -12.44 8.97
N ASP A 188 -34.11 -12.71 7.72
CA ASP A 188 -35.47 -13.10 7.38
C ASP A 188 -35.78 -14.60 7.56
N GLU A 189 -34.76 -15.44 7.85
CA GLU A 189 -34.93 -16.91 7.91
C GLU A 189 -34.44 -17.62 9.19
N PHE A 190 -33.69 -16.96 10.09
CA PHE A 190 -33.02 -17.64 11.21
C PHE A 190 -33.40 -17.13 12.61
N LYS A 191 -33.47 -18.05 13.59
CA LYS A 191 -33.62 -17.76 15.01
C LYS A 191 -32.31 -17.14 15.55
N GLU A 192 -32.39 -16.26 16.55
CA GLU A 192 -31.23 -15.56 17.15
C GLU A 192 -30.06 -16.49 17.52
N ASN A 193 -30.33 -17.68 18.06
CA ASN A 193 -29.31 -18.66 18.41
C ASN A 193 -28.56 -19.26 17.21
N GLU A 194 -29.21 -19.35 16.05
CA GLU A 194 -28.58 -19.84 14.81
C GLU A 194 -27.68 -18.80 14.18
N VAL A 195 -28.07 -17.53 14.28
CA VAL A 195 -27.27 -16.39 13.85
C VAL A 195 -25.99 -16.27 14.67
N ALA A 196 -26.07 -16.41 15.99
CA ALA A 196 -24.91 -16.39 16.88
C ALA A 196 -23.91 -17.52 16.58
N LYS A 197 -24.41 -18.74 16.43
CA LYS A 197 -23.57 -19.90 16.09
C LYS A 197 -22.93 -19.78 14.71
N HIS A 198 -23.66 -19.24 13.74
CA HIS A 198 -23.10 -19.02 12.41
C HIS A 198 -21.99 -17.98 12.44
N LYS A 199 -22.15 -16.91 13.24
CA LYS A 199 -21.11 -15.87 13.46
C LYS A 199 -19.85 -16.47 14.08
N GLU A 200 -20.00 -17.31 15.11
CA GLU A 200 -18.86 -18.01 15.74
C GLU A 200 -18.11 -18.88 14.72
N ASN A 201 -18.83 -19.65 13.91
CA ASN A 201 -18.21 -20.50 12.89
C ASN A 201 -17.42 -19.66 11.85
N LEU A 202 -17.99 -18.55 11.37
CA LEU A 202 -17.31 -17.67 10.42
C LEU A 202 -16.01 -17.07 11.01
N ILE A 203 -16.08 -16.66 12.27
CA ILE A 203 -14.92 -16.16 13.02
C ILE A 203 -13.84 -17.23 13.10
N GLU A 204 -14.21 -18.44 13.46
CA GLU A 204 -13.26 -19.57 13.57
C GLU A 204 -12.62 -19.94 12.23
N GLU A 205 -13.39 -19.91 11.14
CA GLU A 205 -12.88 -20.16 9.78
C GLU A 205 -11.89 -19.06 9.34
N GLU A 206 -12.20 -17.81 9.61
CA GLU A 206 -11.31 -16.69 9.31
C GLU A 206 -10.00 -16.75 10.12
N ASP A 207 -10.08 -17.13 11.40
CA ASP A 207 -8.90 -17.29 12.25
C ASP A 207 -8.03 -18.47 11.75
N LYS A 208 -8.61 -19.58 11.38
CA LYS A 208 -7.89 -20.72 10.79
C LYS A 208 -7.18 -20.31 9.50
N ARG A 209 -7.88 -19.58 8.62
CA ARG A 209 -7.31 -19.08 7.38
C ARG A 209 -6.12 -18.15 7.62
N LEU A 210 -6.28 -17.18 8.52
CA LEU A 210 -5.23 -16.21 8.81
C LEU A 210 -4.01 -16.88 9.45
N ASN A 211 -4.22 -17.78 10.40
CA ASN A 211 -3.16 -18.59 11.00
C ASN A 211 -2.43 -19.44 9.96
N TYR A 212 -3.15 -20.01 8.99
CA TYR A 212 -2.55 -20.73 7.88
C TYR A 212 -1.65 -19.81 7.04
N ILE A 213 -2.16 -18.63 6.63
CA ILE A 213 -1.38 -17.65 5.86
C ILE A 213 -0.09 -17.28 6.62
N LEU A 214 -0.19 -17.00 7.91
CA LEU A 214 0.97 -16.64 8.72
C LEU A 214 1.96 -17.82 8.84
N SER A 215 1.48 -19.05 8.94
CA SER A 215 2.34 -20.25 9.00
C SER A 215 3.11 -20.51 7.71
N CYS A 216 2.59 -20.04 6.56
CA CYS A 216 3.25 -20.15 5.26
C CYS A 216 4.35 -19.09 5.05
N ASN A 217 4.45 -18.11 5.93
CA ASN A 217 5.44 -17.03 5.84
C ASN A 217 6.49 -17.15 6.95
N ASP A 218 7.76 -16.97 6.59
CA ASP A 218 8.82 -16.85 7.58
C ASP A 218 8.77 -15.46 8.20
N CYS A 219 8.27 -15.34 9.42
CA CYS A 219 8.19 -14.08 10.14
C CYS A 219 9.51 -13.69 10.86
N GLY A 220 10.46 -14.60 11.00
CA GLY A 220 11.70 -14.35 11.75
C GLY A 220 11.41 -13.82 13.17
N ASP A 221 12.06 -12.70 13.54
CA ASP A 221 11.87 -12.03 14.85
C ASP A 221 10.70 -11.02 14.87
N ILE A 222 9.87 -10.98 13.84
CA ILE A 222 8.74 -10.04 13.77
C ILE A 222 7.62 -10.55 14.66
N LYS A 223 7.18 -9.71 15.60
CA LYS A 223 5.98 -9.97 16.39
C LYS A 223 4.75 -9.61 15.58
N ILE A 224 3.93 -10.62 15.26
CA ILE A 224 2.64 -10.45 14.61
C ILE A 224 1.55 -10.39 15.69
N ASN A 225 0.81 -9.31 15.74
CA ASN A 225 -0.41 -9.21 16.54
C ASN A 225 -1.62 -9.33 15.60
N ILE A 226 -2.64 -10.06 16.01
CA ILE A 226 -3.89 -10.19 15.26
C ILE A 226 -4.98 -9.57 16.10
N ASP A 227 -5.61 -8.52 15.58
CA ASP A 227 -6.73 -7.85 16.22
C ASP A 227 -7.97 -7.87 15.33
N ARG A 228 -9.12 -8.14 15.94
CA ARG A 228 -10.41 -8.06 15.28
C ARG A 228 -11.13 -6.81 15.75
N ILE A 229 -11.51 -5.97 14.79
CA ILE A 229 -12.24 -4.74 15.08
C ILE A 229 -13.57 -4.73 14.32
N GLU A 230 -14.61 -4.29 15.04
CA GLU A 230 -15.96 -4.17 14.49
C GLU A 230 -16.19 -2.76 13.98
N GLY A 231 -16.72 -2.64 12.77
CA GLY A 231 -17.10 -1.37 12.19
C GLY A 231 -17.12 -1.38 10.67
N LYS A 232 -17.25 -0.18 10.10
CA LYS A 232 -17.30 -0.02 8.66
C LYS A 232 -15.91 -0.26 8.06
N PRO A 233 -15.76 -1.24 7.14
CA PRO A 233 -14.48 -1.55 6.53
C PRO A 233 -13.81 -0.33 5.87
N GLY A 234 -12.49 -0.31 5.88
CA GLY A 234 -11.66 0.80 5.40
C GLY A 234 -11.64 2.01 6.32
N TYR A 235 -12.75 2.36 6.96
CA TYR A 235 -12.80 3.43 7.96
C TYR A 235 -12.17 2.98 9.28
N ILE A 236 -12.54 1.79 9.77
CA ILE A 236 -12.12 1.36 11.10
C ILE A 236 -10.63 0.99 11.13
N ILE A 237 -10.08 0.38 10.09
CA ILE A 237 -8.63 0.10 10.00
C ILE A 237 -7.82 1.40 9.88
N SER A 238 -8.33 2.40 9.15
CA SER A 238 -7.68 3.72 9.07
C SER A 238 -7.69 4.44 10.43
N LYS A 239 -8.78 4.29 11.18
CA LYS A 239 -8.88 4.80 12.54
C LYS A 239 -7.89 4.09 13.47
N TYR A 240 -7.83 2.75 13.41
CA TYR A 240 -6.87 1.95 14.17
C TYR A 240 -5.42 2.38 13.87
N ALA A 241 -5.04 2.48 12.59
CA ALA A 241 -3.71 2.90 12.19
C ALA A 241 -3.34 4.29 12.76
N ARG A 242 -4.29 5.21 12.80
CA ARG A 242 -4.09 6.56 13.38
C ARG A 242 -3.94 6.51 14.90
N GLU A 243 -4.80 5.77 15.60
CA GLU A 243 -4.80 5.69 17.07
C GLU A 243 -3.55 4.97 17.59
N HIS A 244 -3.01 4.01 16.82
CA HIS A 244 -1.78 3.28 17.15
C HIS A 244 -0.51 3.89 16.53
N HIS A 245 -0.62 5.10 15.93
CA HIS A 245 0.51 5.82 15.33
C HIS A 245 1.31 4.94 14.36
N ALA A 246 0.61 4.21 13.50
CA ALA A 246 1.25 3.40 12.47
C ALA A 246 2.05 4.28 11.50
N ASP A 247 3.23 3.82 11.11
CA ASP A 247 4.05 4.48 10.09
C ASP A 247 3.60 4.09 8.67
N LEU A 248 3.05 2.87 8.54
CA LEU A 248 2.61 2.31 7.26
C LEU A 248 1.32 1.50 7.45
N LEU A 249 0.30 1.85 6.68
CA LEU A 249 -0.92 1.05 6.50
C LEU A 249 -0.82 0.31 5.16
N ILE A 250 -1.06 -1.01 5.18
CA ILE A 250 -1.01 -1.86 3.99
C ILE A 250 -2.39 -2.46 3.74
N LEU A 251 -2.97 -2.17 2.58
CA LEU A 251 -4.29 -2.62 2.18
C LEU A 251 -4.24 -3.41 0.87
N ASN A 252 -5.25 -4.24 0.66
CA ASN A 252 -5.50 -4.85 -0.64
C ASN A 252 -5.83 -3.75 -1.67
N SER A 253 -5.28 -3.85 -2.88
CA SER A 253 -5.67 -2.95 -3.96
C SER A 253 -7.15 -3.15 -4.32
N PRO A 254 -7.89 -2.09 -4.70
CA PRO A 254 -9.28 -2.22 -5.12
C PRO A 254 -9.42 -3.13 -6.34
N ASP A 255 -10.56 -3.80 -6.47
CA ASP A 255 -10.85 -4.61 -7.65
C ASP A 255 -11.07 -3.71 -8.87
N ARG A 256 -10.47 -4.08 -9.99
CA ARG A 256 -10.51 -3.28 -11.22
C ARG A 256 -11.87 -3.28 -11.92
N LYS A 257 -12.67 -4.32 -11.68
CA LYS A 257 -14.04 -4.43 -12.22
C LYS A 257 -15.00 -3.78 -11.24
N LEU A 258 -14.98 -2.46 -11.17
CA LEU A 258 -16.04 -1.72 -10.48
C LEU A 258 -17.33 -1.85 -11.32
N ASN A 259 -18.32 -2.55 -10.81
CA ASN A 259 -19.67 -2.55 -11.36
C ASN A 259 -20.27 -1.14 -11.25
N LEU A 260 -21.30 -0.83 -12.05
CA LEU A 260 -21.99 0.46 -11.98
C LEU A 260 -22.50 0.80 -10.57
N ILE A 261 -22.80 -0.23 -9.76
CA ILE A 261 -23.25 -0.13 -8.37
C ILE A 261 -22.12 0.39 -7.45
N ASP A 262 -20.88 -0.03 -7.68
CA ASP A 262 -19.70 0.39 -6.88
C ASP A 262 -19.32 1.87 -7.13
N ARG A 263 -19.87 2.48 -8.20
CA ARG A 263 -19.69 3.92 -8.47
C ARG A 263 -20.58 4.79 -7.60
N VAL A 264 -21.67 4.24 -7.07
CA VAL A 264 -22.66 4.95 -6.24
C VAL A 264 -22.33 4.81 -4.77
N PHE A 265 -21.74 3.66 -4.38
CA PHE A 265 -21.32 3.41 -3.00
C PHE A 265 -19.79 3.45 -2.92
N PRO A 266 -19.20 4.26 -2.02
CA PRO A 266 -17.76 4.25 -1.81
C PRO A 266 -17.32 2.83 -1.46
N THR A 267 -16.33 2.29 -2.19
CA THR A 267 -15.67 1.07 -1.78
C THR A 267 -14.97 1.31 -0.45
N ASP A 268 -14.83 0.29 0.35
CA ASP A 268 -14.27 0.39 1.72
C ASP A 268 -12.92 1.14 1.73
N ILE A 269 -12.10 0.97 0.69
CA ILE A 269 -10.82 1.67 0.52
C ILE A 269 -10.96 3.20 0.34
N GLU A 270 -12.07 3.71 -0.19
CA GLU A 270 -12.23 5.15 -0.42
C GLU A 270 -12.21 5.97 0.87
N PHE A 271 -12.55 5.34 2.02
CA PHE A 271 -12.41 5.98 3.32
C PHE A 271 -10.94 6.20 3.69
N ALA A 272 -10.09 5.19 3.48
CA ALA A 272 -8.66 5.30 3.70
C ALA A 272 -8.00 6.32 2.75
N LEU A 273 -8.48 6.39 1.49
CA LEU A 273 -7.96 7.31 0.48
C LEU A 273 -8.39 8.78 0.70
N ALA A 274 -9.52 8.99 1.37
CA ALA A 274 -10.06 10.32 1.64
C ALA A 274 -9.34 11.04 2.79
N ASP A 275 -8.79 10.29 3.75
CA ASP A 275 -8.10 10.81 4.93
C ASP A 275 -6.99 9.82 5.34
N LEU A 276 -5.82 9.97 4.72
CA LEU A 276 -4.69 9.07 4.93
C LEU A 276 -4.20 9.15 6.39
N PRO A 277 -4.22 8.05 7.14
CA PRO A 277 -3.77 8.05 8.53
C PRO A 277 -2.25 8.15 8.68
N CYS A 278 -1.53 7.58 7.74
CA CYS A 278 -0.08 7.50 7.62
C CYS A 278 0.29 7.18 6.17
N ASN A 279 1.53 6.77 5.89
CA ASN A 279 1.86 6.22 4.57
C ASN A 279 0.94 5.03 4.25
N LEU A 280 0.49 4.94 2.99
CA LEU A 280 -0.45 3.92 2.56
C LEU A 280 0.12 3.12 1.39
N LEU A 281 0.23 1.81 1.55
CA LEU A 281 0.57 0.87 0.48
C LEU A 281 -0.66 0.08 0.04
N LEU A 282 -1.00 0.19 -1.23
CA LEU A 282 -1.99 -0.64 -1.89
C LEU A 282 -1.28 -1.78 -2.61
N VAL A 283 -1.49 -3.01 -2.16
CA VAL A 283 -0.81 -4.18 -2.71
C VAL A 283 -1.58 -4.74 -3.89
N ASN A 284 -0.90 -4.79 -5.03
CA ASN A 284 -1.37 -5.40 -6.25
C ASN A 284 -0.24 -6.20 -6.88
N ILE A 285 -0.20 -7.48 -6.60
CA ILE A 285 0.82 -8.38 -7.13
C ILE A 285 0.39 -8.88 -8.51
N LYS A 286 1.32 -8.90 -9.46
CA LYS A 286 1.11 -9.50 -10.79
C LYS A 286 0.79 -10.98 -10.62
N GLU A 287 -0.13 -11.51 -11.43
CA GLU A 287 -0.58 -12.92 -11.36
C GLU A 287 0.57 -13.94 -11.54
N ASP A 288 1.69 -13.52 -12.13
CA ASP A 288 2.87 -14.37 -12.35
C ASP A 288 3.64 -14.75 -11.06
N TYR A 289 3.29 -14.17 -9.90
CA TYR A 289 3.89 -14.49 -8.59
C TYR A 289 3.12 -15.55 -7.78
N THR A 290 2.02 -16.08 -8.32
CA THR A 290 1.14 -17.05 -7.64
C THR A 290 1.34 -18.50 -8.11
N ALA A 291 2.52 -18.84 -8.62
CA ALA A 291 2.83 -20.22 -9.04
C ALA A 291 3.64 -20.96 -7.98
#